data_cd23bb7aabcbc68afe11eed14e7ea4ba
#
_entry.id   cd23bb7aabcbc68afe11eed14e7ea4ba
#
_cell.length_a   1.000
_cell.length_b   1.000
_cell.length_c   1.000
_cell.angle_alpha   90.00
_cell.angle_beta   90.00
_cell.angle_gamma   90.00
#
_symmetry.space_group_name_H-M   'P 1'
#
loop_
_entity.id
_entity.type
_entity.pdbx_description
1 polymer ?
#
loop_
_entity_poly.entity_id
_entity_poly.type
_entity_poly.pdbx_seq_one_letter_code
_entity_poly.pdbx_strand_id
1 'polypeptide(L)'
;ERISIVEKYKKQWELSEIEFKSEFSINSLIFYAVSKRYGKVIFKILINIGCFDNEILALKLFQGENFCKLYEYSFEDKVYIMERIVPAHTLYESAPRNERIKIAGEIFKGLHKNDLPDSTFPTYTEWFEAGKEGTKNREDCEGLYQYLDSAERMLTDICKKYSRYLLLHGDLHHENILKNENGYTVIDPKGVIGDPVFDLSRFILDEFRDDLTSEPKEIIIDFVQKLGDGVGIPCEILLRC
;
A
#
# COMPACT_ATOMS: atom_id res chain seq x y z
N GLU A 1 10.44 -26.51 -7.32
CA GLU A 1 11.06 -25.20 -7.63
C GLU A 1 10.96 -24.25 -6.44
N ARG A 2 9.78 -23.97 -5.88
CA ARG A 2 9.59 -23.03 -4.74
C ARG A 2 10.24 -23.51 -3.44
N ILE A 3 10.22 -24.82 -3.14
CA ILE A 3 10.91 -25.40 -1.96
C ILE A 3 12.42 -25.19 -2.08
N SER A 4 12.98 -25.29 -3.29
CA SER A 4 14.41 -25.08 -3.53
C SER A 4 14.83 -23.63 -3.29
N ILE A 5 13.95 -22.65 -3.60
CA ILE A 5 14.17 -21.23 -3.31
C ILE A 5 14.21 -20.98 -1.81
N VAL A 6 13.27 -21.52 -1.05
CA VAL A 6 13.27 -21.38 0.42
C VAL A 6 14.56 -21.92 1.02
N GLU A 7 15.00 -23.13 0.63
CA GLU A 7 16.24 -23.74 1.14
C GLU A 7 17.50 -22.96 0.71
N LYS A 8 17.51 -22.38 -0.50
CA LYS A 8 18.61 -21.50 -0.97
C LYS A 8 18.76 -20.31 -0.04
N TYR A 9 17.68 -19.55 0.19
CA TYR A 9 17.70 -18.32 0.98
C TYR A 9 17.76 -18.56 2.48
N LYS A 10 17.26 -19.69 2.98
CA LYS A 10 17.49 -20.13 4.35
C LYS A 10 18.96 -20.19 4.70
N LYS A 11 19.79 -20.72 3.80
CA LYS A 11 21.26 -20.75 3.98
C LYS A 11 21.89 -19.38 3.78
N GLN A 12 21.52 -18.69 2.69
CA GLN A 12 22.15 -17.44 2.28
C GLN A 12 21.92 -16.31 3.30
N TRP A 13 20.71 -16.21 3.86
CA TRP A 13 20.32 -15.19 4.82
C TRP A 13 20.29 -15.68 6.27
N GLU A 14 20.83 -16.87 6.52
CA GLU A 14 20.91 -17.51 7.84
C GLU A 14 19.55 -17.50 8.58
N LEU A 15 18.49 -17.99 7.87
CA LEU A 15 17.13 -18.04 8.41
C LEU A 15 16.86 -19.33 9.16
N SER A 16 16.11 -19.23 10.25
CA SER A 16 15.60 -20.34 11.06
C SER A 16 14.10 -20.12 11.36
N GLU A 17 13.44 -21.09 11.95
CA GLU A 17 12.04 -21.03 12.37
C GLU A 17 11.12 -20.55 11.23
N ILE A 18 11.32 -21.08 10.02
CA ILE A 18 10.55 -20.68 8.84
C ILE A 18 9.15 -21.29 8.92
N GLU A 19 8.15 -20.45 9.05
CA GLU A 19 6.73 -20.80 9.14
C GLU A 19 5.95 -20.16 7.98
N PHE A 20 5.25 -20.99 7.17
CA PHE A 20 4.44 -20.51 6.05
C PHE A 20 3.15 -19.85 6.53
N LYS A 21 2.85 -18.68 5.96
CA LYS A 21 1.66 -17.86 6.26
C LYS A 21 0.89 -17.55 4.98
N SER A 22 0.08 -18.53 4.48
CA SER A 22 -0.64 -18.40 3.20
C SER A 22 -1.79 -17.41 3.18
N GLU A 23 -2.22 -16.90 4.32
CA GLU A 23 -3.49 -16.17 4.45
C GLU A 23 -3.43 -14.70 3.99
N PHE A 24 -2.24 -14.17 3.70
CA PHE A 24 -2.04 -12.72 3.58
C PHE A 24 -1.83 -12.19 2.16
N SER A 25 -1.68 -13.02 1.13
CA SER A 25 -1.46 -12.49 -0.23
C SER A 25 -1.77 -13.46 -1.36
N ILE A 26 -2.55 -12.98 -2.34
CA ILE A 26 -2.83 -13.73 -3.60
C ILE A 26 -1.60 -13.75 -4.51
N ASN A 27 -0.71 -12.76 -4.41
CA ASN A 27 0.41 -12.53 -5.32
C ASN A 27 1.78 -12.93 -4.75
N SER A 28 1.85 -13.40 -3.51
CA SER A 28 3.11 -13.74 -2.87
C SER A 28 2.97 -14.87 -1.84
N LEU A 29 4.06 -15.60 -1.63
CA LEU A 29 4.20 -16.52 -0.51
C LEU A 29 4.88 -15.76 0.63
N ILE A 30 4.27 -15.77 1.79
CA ILE A 30 4.77 -15.10 2.99
C ILE A 30 5.16 -16.13 4.04
N PHE A 31 6.35 -15.96 4.58
CA PHE A 31 6.87 -16.77 5.66
C PHE A 31 7.30 -15.88 6.82
N TYR A 32 6.98 -16.29 8.03
CA TYR A 32 7.66 -15.80 9.21
C TYR A 32 8.99 -16.55 9.36
N ALA A 33 10.03 -15.83 9.73
CA ALA A 33 11.33 -16.43 9.98
C ALA A 33 12.10 -15.66 11.07
N VAL A 34 13.20 -16.24 11.51
CA VAL A 34 14.20 -15.60 12.36
C VAL A 34 15.52 -15.56 11.61
N SER A 35 16.01 -14.37 11.30
CA SER A 35 17.36 -14.17 10.76
C SER A 35 18.35 -14.03 11.89
N LYS A 36 19.50 -14.69 11.77
CA LYS A 36 20.60 -14.54 12.74
C LYS A 36 21.09 -13.10 12.85
N ARG A 37 20.99 -12.33 11.75
CA ARG A 37 21.48 -10.94 11.66
C ARG A 37 20.43 -9.91 12.05
N TYR A 38 19.16 -10.14 11.70
CA TYR A 38 18.10 -9.14 11.80
C TYR A 38 17.01 -9.48 12.82
N GLY A 39 17.04 -10.67 13.45
CA GLY A 39 15.99 -11.13 14.35
C GLY A 39 14.73 -11.59 13.60
N LYS A 40 13.55 -11.22 14.11
CA LYS A 40 12.27 -11.59 13.49
C LYS A 40 12.09 -10.88 12.14
N VAL A 41 11.87 -11.65 11.07
CA VAL A 41 11.70 -11.15 9.70
C VAL A 41 10.46 -11.74 9.04
N ILE A 42 9.96 -11.04 8.02
CA ILE A 42 9.09 -11.60 6.99
C ILE A 42 9.98 -11.99 5.82
N PHE A 43 9.88 -13.23 5.37
CA PHE A 43 10.45 -13.69 4.11
C PHE A 43 9.34 -13.80 3.07
N LYS A 44 9.44 -13.04 1.99
CA LYS A 44 8.41 -12.93 0.95
C LYS A 44 8.99 -13.37 -0.40
N ILE A 45 8.21 -14.20 -1.12
CA ILE A 45 8.51 -14.68 -2.48
C ILE A 45 7.37 -14.22 -3.36
N LEU A 46 7.63 -13.38 -4.36
CA LEU A 46 6.59 -12.92 -5.27
C LEU A 46 6.27 -13.97 -6.33
N ILE A 47 4.97 -14.18 -6.54
CA ILE A 47 4.43 -15.07 -7.59
C ILE A 47 4.16 -14.24 -8.86
N ASN A 48 3.58 -13.06 -8.69
CA ASN A 48 3.37 -12.10 -9.77
C ASN A 48 4.58 -11.16 -9.86
N ILE A 49 5.43 -11.39 -10.84
CA ILE A 49 6.72 -10.72 -10.99
C ILE A 49 6.62 -9.26 -11.47
N GLY A 50 5.47 -8.84 -12.01
CA GLY A 50 5.32 -7.51 -12.64
C GLY A 50 5.46 -6.32 -11.68
N CYS A 51 5.26 -6.52 -10.37
CA CYS A 51 5.31 -5.44 -9.37
C CYS A 51 6.54 -5.49 -8.47
N PHE A 52 7.39 -6.53 -8.58
CA PHE A 52 8.49 -6.76 -7.64
C PHE A 52 9.50 -5.60 -7.61
N ASP A 53 9.93 -5.16 -8.79
CA ASP A 53 10.99 -4.17 -8.89
C ASP A 53 10.55 -2.83 -8.28
N ASN A 54 9.31 -2.41 -8.53
CA ASN A 54 8.72 -1.20 -7.94
C ASN A 54 8.57 -1.34 -6.42
N GLU A 55 8.10 -2.49 -5.91
CA GLU A 55 7.94 -2.74 -4.49
C GLU A 55 9.29 -2.64 -3.75
N ILE A 56 10.35 -3.29 -4.28
CA ILE A 56 11.69 -3.22 -3.69
C ILE A 56 12.26 -1.80 -3.73
N LEU A 57 12.12 -1.10 -4.86
CA LEU A 57 12.61 0.27 -4.98
C LEU A 57 11.84 1.23 -4.06
N ALA A 58 10.52 1.08 -3.96
CA ALA A 58 9.70 1.85 -3.04
C ALA A 58 10.09 1.60 -1.58
N LEU A 59 10.24 0.34 -1.16
CA LEU A 59 10.72 -0.03 0.17
C LEU A 59 12.08 0.61 0.50
N LYS A 60 13.01 0.66 -0.46
CA LYS A 60 14.31 1.31 -0.29
C LYS A 60 14.20 2.83 -0.10
N LEU A 61 13.29 3.49 -0.81
CA LEU A 61 13.10 4.94 -0.74
C LEU A 61 12.31 5.36 0.50
N PHE A 62 11.33 4.58 0.89
CA PHE A 62 10.55 4.81 2.12
C PHE A 62 11.28 4.42 3.40
N GLN A 63 12.36 3.67 3.31
CA GLN A 63 13.11 3.19 4.46
C GLN A 63 13.42 4.30 5.45
N GLY A 64 12.96 4.14 6.70
CA GLY A 64 13.13 5.15 7.74
C GLY A 64 11.97 5.20 8.71
N GLU A 65 11.66 6.37 9.22
CA GLU A 65 10.57 6.61 10.15
C GLU A 65 9.23 6.18 9.57
N ASN A 66 8.44 5.46 10.35
CA ASN A 66 7.09 5.01 10.02
C ASN A 66 6.97 3.97 8.88
N PHE A 67 8.07 3.42 8.37
CA PHE A 67 8.05 2.39 7.34
C PHE A 67 8.86 1.16 7.74
N CYS A 68 8.39 -0.05 7.34
CA CYS A 68 9.13 -1.28 7.59
C CYS A 68 10.49 -1.28 6.88
N LYS A 69 11.49 -1.90 7.50
CA LYS A 69 12.84 -1.98 6.95
C LYS A 69 12.95 -3.13 5.97
N LEU A 70 13.47 -2.85 4.77
CA LEU A 70 13.95 -3.86 3.85
C LEU A 70 15.36 -4.26 4.27
N TYR A 71 15.62 -5.57 4.40
CA TYR A 71 16.93 -6.07 4.82
C TYR A 71 17.75 -6.64 3.67
N GLU A 72 17.22 -7.65 2.98
CA GLU A 72 17.91 -8.31 1.87
C GLU A 72 16.90 -8.60 0.75
N TYR A 73 17.35 -8.67 -0.50
CA TYR A 73 16.50 -8.98 -1.65
C TYR A 73 17.29 -9.62 -2.80
N SER A 74 16.58 -10.27 -3.70
CA SER A 74 17.11 -10.77 -4.97
C SER A 74 16.14 -10.45 -6.11
N PHE A 75 16.63 -9.68 -7.07
CA PHE A 75 15.87 -9.41 -8.30
C PHE A 75 15.74 -10.65 -9.19
N GLU A 76 16.72 -11.55 -9.15
CA GLU A 76 16.72 -12.78 -9.96
C GLU A 76 15.59 -13.72 -9.53
N ASP A 77 15.51 -14.02 -8.23
CA ASP A 77 14.54 -14.99 -7.70
C ASP A 77 13.24 -14.33 -7.19
N LYS A 78 13.13 -12.99 -7.27
CA LYS A 78 11.97 -12.22 -6.81
C LYS A 78 11.61 -12.49 -5.35
N VAL A 79 12.61 -12.46 -4.48
CA VAL A 79 12.49 -12.71 -3.04
C VAL A 79 13.11 -11.59 -2.23
N TYR A 80 12.62 -11.39 -1.03
CA TYR A 80 13.21 -10.46 -0.07
C TYR A 80 12.88 -10.81 1.38
N ILE A 81 13.65 -10.24 2.31
CA ILE A 81 13.33 -10.22 3.73
C ILE A 81 13.20 -8.79 4.22
N MET A 82 12.18 -8.58 5.03
CA MET A 82 11.89 -7.28 5.65
C MET A 82 11.61 -7.44 7.14
N GLU A 83 11.55 -6.32 7.84
CA GLU A 83 11.17 -6.24 9.24
C GLU A 83 9.81 -6.89 9.50
N ARG A 84 9.75 -7.77 10.50
CA ARG A 84 8.48 -8.30 11.00
C ARG A 84 7.99 -7.39 12.11
N ILE A 85 6.93 -6.66 11.83
CA ILE A 85 6.26 -5.81 12.81
C ILE A 85 5.61 -6.69 13.90
N VAL A 86 5.71 -6.25 15.16
CA VAL A 86 5.10 -6.93 16.33
C VAL A 86 4.48 -5.85 17.22
N PRO A 87 3.25 -6.01 17.69
CA PRO A 87 2.34 -7.15 17.58
C PRO A 87 1.66 -7.30 16.20
N ALA A 88 1.77 -6.32 15.29
CA ALA A 88 1.22 -6.31 13.94
C ALA A 88 -0.32 -6.31 13.84
N HIS A 89 -1.02 -5.78 14.86
CA HIS A 89 -2.44 -5.51 14.70
C HIS A 89 -2.63 -4.42 13.63
N THR A 90 -3.56 -4.63 12.72
CA THR A 90 -3.88 -3.64 11.69
C THR A 90 -4.45 -2.37 12.34
N LEU A 91 -4.40 -1.26 11.61
CA LEU A 91 -5.01 -0.02 12.10
C LEU A 91 -6.51 -0.21 12.40
N TYR A 92 -7.19 -1.02 11.57
CA TYR A 92 -8.60 -1.32 11.76
C TYR A 92 -8.88 -2.06 13.09
N GLU A 93 -8.04 -3.05 13.43
CA GLU A 93 -8.17 -3.84 14.67
C GLU A 93 -7.74 -3.07 15.92
N SER A 94 -6.77 -2.16 15.78
CA SER A 94 -6.07 -1.55 16.92
C SER A 94 -6.60 -0.20 17.36
N ALA A 95 -7.45 0.47 16.53
CA ALA A 95 -7.94 1.81 16.82
C ALA A 95 -9.41 2.01 16.40
N PRO A 96 -10.21 2.74 17.17
CA PRO A 96 -11.56 3.14 16.77
C PRO A 96 -11.50 4.20 15.66
N ARG A 97 -12.60 4.34 14.88
CA ARG A 97 -12.68 5.20 13.68
C ARG A 97 -12.10 6.62 13.88
N ASN A 98 -12.46 7.30 14.96
CA ASN A 98 -11.97 8.66 15.23
C ASN A 98 -10.45 8.73 15.48
N GLU A 99 -9.85 7.69 16.02
CA GLU A 99 -8.40 7.61 16.22
C GLU A 99 -7.71 7.26 14.88
N ARG A 100 -8.31 6.39 14.07
CA ARG A 100 -7.78 6.05 12.73
C ARG A 100 -7.60 7.28 11.85
N ILE A 101 -8.55 8.24 11.88
CA ILE A 101 -8.43 9.52 11.17
C ILE A 101 -7.16 10.27 11.60
N LYS A 102 -6.91 10.38 12.90
CA LYS A 102 -5.73 11.10 13.42
C LYS A 102 -4.43 10.40 13.02
N ILE A 103 -4.37 9.08 13.23
CA ILE A 103 -3.19 8.27 12.92
C ILE A 103 -2.89 8.33 11.41
N ALA A 104 -3.90 8.16 10.56
CA ALA A 104 -3.75 8.28 9.11
C ALA A 104 -3.26 9.68 8.69
N GLY A 105 -3.81 10.73 9.30
CA GLY A 105 -3.38 12.11 9.04
C GLY A 105 -1.92 12.38 9.44
N GLU A 106 -1.45 11.80 10.54
CA GLU A 106 -0.05 11.89 10.98
C GLU A 106 0.89 11.13 10.03
N ILE A 107 0.53 9.88 9.69
CA ILE A 107 1.29 9.08 8.72
C ILE A 107 1.38 9.80 7.38
N PHE A 108 0.26 10.28 6.86
CA PHE A 108 0.17 10.96 5.57
C PHE A 108 1.12 12.15 5.45
N LYS A 109 1.28 12.96 6.51
CA LYS A 109 2.15 14.14 6.52
C LYS A 109 3.63 13.83 6.30
N GLY A 110 4.08 12.64 6.70
CA GLY A 110 5.49 12.20 6.61
C GLY A 110 5.77 11.11 5.56
N LEU A 111 4.74 10.63 4.87
CA LEU A 111 4.87 9.43 4.05
C LEU A 111 5.59 9.67 2.72
N HIS A 112 5.21 10.72 1.99
CA HIS A 112 5.56 10.89 0.59
C HIS A 112 6.98 11.41 0.37
N LYS A 113 7.67 10.93 -0.69
CA LYS A 113 9.05 11.29 -1.02
C LYS A 113 9.14 12.07 -2.33
N ASN A 114 10.04 13.05 -2.37
CA ASN A 114 10.31 13.90 -3.54
C ASN A 114 11.66 13.59 -4.21
N ASP A 115 12.60 12.95 -3.51
CA ASP A 115 13.90 12.58 -4.05
C ASP A 115 13.81 11.26 -4.82
N LEU A 116 13.30 11.35 -6.05
CA LEU A 116 13.09 10.19 -6.90
C LEU A 116 14.29 9.95 -7.80
N PRO A 117 14.80 8.71 -7.91
CA PRO A 117 15.73 8.36 -8.97
C PRO A 117 15.03 8.48 -10.34
N ASP A 118 15.81 8.85 -11.37
CA ASP A 118 15.27 8.99 -12.72
C ASP A 118 14.42 7.77 -13.16
N SER A 119 13.15 8.01 -13.45
CA SER A 119 12.23 7.21 -14.27
C SER A 119 11.96 5.74 -13.93
N THR A 120 11.71 5.38 -12.68
CA THR A 120 11.50 3.94 -12.34
C THR A 120 10.07 3.56 -12.00
N PHE A 121 9.23 4.50 -11.61
CA PHE A 121 7.87 4.21 -11.18
C PHE A 121 6.84 4.68 -12.21
N PRO A 122 5.73 3.93 -12.41
CA PRO A 122 4.62 4.43 -13.20
C PRO A 122 3.99 5.66 -12.53
N THR A 123 3.45 6.56 -13.31
CA THR A 123 2.58 7.63 -12.78
C THR A 123 1.21 7.07 -12.41
N TYR A 124 0.50 7.75 -11.53
CA TYR A 124 -0.86 7.36 -11.15
C TYR A 124 -1.80 7.33 -12.36
N THR A 125 -1.60 8.23 -13.33
CA THR A 125 -2.35 8.25 -14.59
C THR A 125 -2.07 7.02 -15.45
N GLU A 126 -0.80 6.64 -15.64
CA GLU A 126 -0.43 5.41 -16.36
C GLU A 126 -0.97 4.16 -15.67
N TRP A 127 -0.97 4.17 -14.32
CA TRP A 127 -1.50 3.06 -13.54
C TRP A 127 -3.02 2.94 -13.69
N PHE A 128 -3.72 4.07 -13.68
CA PHE A 128 -5.16 4.13 -13.96
C PHE A 128 -5.48 3.60 -15.36
N GLU A 129 -4.75 4.03 -16.40
CA GLU A 129 -4.97 3.56 -17.78
C GLU A 129 -4.76 2.06 -17.92
N ALA A 130 -3.70 1.52 -17.31
CA ALA A 130 -3.45 0.08 -17.29
C ALA A 130 -4.58 -0.69 -16.58
N GLY A 131 -5.09 -0.17 -15.47
CA GLY A 131 -6.24 -0.73 -14.74
C GLY A 131 -7.53 -0.66 -15.57
N LYS A 132 -7.77 0.44 -16.25
CA LYS A 132 -8.91 0.65 -17.15
C LYS A 132 -8.88 -0.37 -18.32
N GLU A 133 -7.73 -0.57 -18.95
CA GLU A 133 -7.55 -1.57 -20.00
C GLU A 133 -7.77 -2.99 -19.46
N GLY A 134 -7.15 -3.30 -18.32
CA GLY A 134 -7.33 -4.59 -17.64
C GLY A 134 -8.80 -4.88 -17.30
N THR A 135 -9.54 -3.88 -16.85
CA THR A 135 -10.97 -3.99 -16.56
C THR A 135 -11.78 -4.30 -17.83
N LYS A 136 -11.50 -3.62 -18.95
CA LYS A 136 -12.18 -3.85 -20.23
C LYS A 136 -11.92 -5.24 -20.82
N ASN A 137 -10.82 -5.88 -20.46
CA ASN A 137 -10.45 -7.22 -20.93
C ASN A 137 -11.03 -8.34 -20.06
N ARG A 138 -11.88 -8.01 -19.06
CA ARG A 138 -12.46 -8.96 -18.12
C ARG A 138 -13.98 -8.96 -18.21
N GLU A 139 -14.58 -10.09 -18.56
CA GLU A 139 -16.04 -10.28 -18.67
C GLU A 139 -16.76 -10.07 -17.32
N ASP A 140 -16.14 -10.47 -16.21
CA ASP A 140 -16.69 -10.29 -14.86
C ASP A 140 -16.69 -8.82 -14.39
N CYS A 141 -16.08 -7.91 -15.13
CA CYS A 141 -16.03 -6.46 -14.87
C CYS A 141 -16.95 -5.64 -15.80
N GLU A 142 -17.77 -6.25 -16.65
CA GLU A 142 -18.61 -5.55 -17.62
C GLU A 142 -19.51 -4.47 -16.97
N GLY A 143 -20.05 -4.76 -15.79
CA GLY A 143 -20.85 -3.80 -15.02
C GLY A 143 -20.13 -2.52 -14.62
N LEU A 144 -18.78 -2.51 -14.65
CA LEU A 144 -17.95 -1.35 -14.31
C LEU A 144 -17.65 -0.45 -15.51
N TYR A 145 -17.81 -0.93 -16.75
CA TYR A 145 -17.42 -0.18 -17.96
C TYR A 145 -18.09 1.20 -18.05
N GLN A 146 -19.35 1.30 -17.65
CA GLN A 146 -20.09 2.55 -17.65
C GLN A 146 -19.49 3.65 -16.76
N TYR A 147 -18.67 3.28 -15.77
CA TYR A 147 -18.05 4.21 -14.83
C TYR A 147 -16.66 4.66 -15.26
N LEU A 148 -15.98 3.92 -16.15
CA LEU A 148 -14.58 4.16 -16.52
C LEU A 148 -14.35 5.56 -17.11
N ASP A 149 -15.24 6.01 -18.02
CA ASP A 149 -15.10 7.33 -18.64
C ASP A 149 -15.38 8.47 -17.63
N SER A 150 -16.22 8.22 -16.64
CA SER A 150 -16.47 9.18 -15.55
C SER A 150 -15.28 9.27 -14.63
N ALA A 151 -14.69 8.12 -14.25
CA ALA A 151 -13.51 8.06 -13.42
C ALA A 151 -12.31 8.76 -14.09
N GLU A 152 -12.10 8.54 -15.39
CA GLU A 152 -11.05 9.21 -16.17
C GLU A 152 -11.20 10.74 -16.19
N ARG A 153 -12.42 11.24 -16.39
CA ARG A 153 -12.70 12.69 -16.31
C ARG A 153 -12.42 13.24 -14.93
N MET A 154 -12.84 12.54 -13.86
CA MET A 154 -12.58 12.94 -12.48
C MET A 154 -11.07 12.98 -12.19
N LEU A 155 -10.34 11.94 -12.57
CA LEU A 155 -8.88 11.88 -12.44
C LEU A 155 -8.21 13.05 -13.17
N THR A 156 -8.60 13.30 -14.42
CA THR A 156 -8.08 14.42 -15.22
C THR A 156 -8.31 15.77 -14.54
N ASP A 157 -9.51 15.99 -14.00
CA ASP A 157 -9.85 17.25 -13.31
C ASP A 157 -9.08 17.42 -12.00
N ILE A 158 -8.89 16.34 -11.25
CA ILE A 158 -8.09 16.36 -10.01
C ILE A 158 -6.62 16.64 -10.33
N CYS A 159 -6.05 15.98 -11.33
CA CYS A 159 -4.65 16.18 -11.75
C CYS A 159 -4.35 17.62 -12.23
N LYS A 160 -5.33 18.37 -12.72
CA LYS A 160 -5.14 19.80 -13.06
C LYS A 160 -4.82 20.68 -11.85
N LYS A 161 -5.31 20.31 -10.66
CA LYS A 161 -5.18 21.08 -9.42
C LYS A 161 -4.20 20.43 -8.45
N TYR A 162 -4.17 19.10 -8.43
CA TYR A 162 -3.32 18.26 -7.58
C TYR A 162 -2.29 17.56 -8.46
N SER A 163 -1.17 18.23 -8.68
CA SER A 163 -0.15 17.85 -9.67
C SER A 163 1.25 17.68 -9.09
N ARG A 164 1.38 17.49 -7.77
CA ARG A 164 2.66 17.18 -7.15
C ARG A 164 3.19 15.85 -7.69
N TYR A 165 4.49 15.76 -7.84
CA TYR A 165 5.18 14.61 -8.40
C TYR A 165 5.99 13.93 -7.29
N LEU A 166 5.32 13.12 -6.48
CA LEU A 166 5.88 12.46 -5.31
C LEU A 166 5.73 10.94 -5.42
N LEU A 167 6.61 10.20 -4.76
CA LEU A 167 6.40 8.77 -4.57
C LEU A 167 5.28 8.56 -3.56
N LEU A 168 4.24 7.87 -4.01
CA LEU A 168 3.09 7.45 -3.22
C LEU A 168 3.27 6.00 -2.77
N HIS A 169 2.55 5.63 -1.71
CA HIS A 169 2.37 4.25 -1.33
C HIS A 169 1.65 3.46 -2.43
N GLY A 170 0.58 4.01 -2.98
CA GLY A 170 -0.21 3.45 -4.07
C GLY A 170 -1.27 2.44 -3.62
N ASP A 171 -1.22 1.96 -2.36
CA ASP A 171 -2.22 1.05 -1.79
C ASP A 171 -2.34 1.27 -0.27
N LEU A 172 -2.46 2.53 0.14
CA LEU A 172 -2.52 2.90 1.55
C LEU A 172 -3.91 2.58 2.12
N HIS A 173 -4.01 1.46 2.83
CA HIS A 173 -5.23 1.04 3.52
C HIS A 173 -4.92 0.51 4.93
N HIS A 174 -5.95 0.23 5.72
CA HIS A 174 -5.81 -0.10 7.14
C HIS A 174 -4.96 -1.33 7.44
N GLU A 175 -4.94 -2.31 6.53
CA GLU A 175 -4.14 -3.53 6.69
C GLU A 175 -2.65 -3.31 6.39
N ASN A 176 -2.31 -2.22 5.68
CA ASN A 176 -0.93 -1.81 5.41
C ASN A 176 -0.38 -0.83 6.47
N ILE A 177 -1.14 -0.56 7.53
CA ILE A 177 -0.73 0.25 8.67
C ILE A 177 -0.79 -0.64 9.91
N LEU A 178 0.35 -1.06 10.41
CA LEU A 178 0.46 -2.03 11.49
C LEU A 178 0.92 -1.36 12.78
N LYS A 179 0.26 -1.71 13.89
CA LYS A 179 0.66 -1.29 15.23
C LYS A 179 1.96 -1.98 15.62
N ASN A 180 2.94 -1.20 16.08
CA ASN A 180 4.17 -1.65 16.71
C ASN A 180 4.24 -1.20 18.18
N GLU A 181 5.37 -1.42 18.86
CA GLU A 181 5.57 -1.04 20.26
C GLU A 181 5.58 0.48 20.48
N ASN A 182 5.95 1.27 19.46
CA ASN A 182 6.14 2.72 19.54
C ASN A 182 5.08 3.55 18.81
N GLY A 183 4.13 2.90 18.14
CA GLY A 183 3.11 3.58 17.33
C GLY A 183 2.64 2.73 16.16
N TYR A 184 2.82 3.21 14.94
CA TYR A 184 2.40 2.54 13.71
C TYR A 184 3.49 2.53 12.65
N THR A 185 3.53 1.47 11.86
CA THR A 185 4.47 1.26 10.75
C THR A 185 3.70 0.92 9.48
N VAL A 186 4.05 1.55 8.37
CA VAL A 186 3.48 1.28 7.05
C VAL A 186 4.26 0.17 6.35
N ILE A 187 3.56 -0.68 5.60
CA ILE A 187 4.14 -1.84 4.89
C ILE A 187 3.59 -1.93 3.46
N ASP A 188 4.17 -2.75 2.61
CA ASP A 188 3.67 -3.17 1.28
C ASP A 188 3.41 -2.03 0.27
N PRO A 189 4.34 -1.09 0.03
CA PRO A 189 4.13 -0.03 -0.95
C PRO A 189 4.12 -0.61 -2.38
N LYS A 190 3.26 -0.07 -3.24
CA LYS A 190 3.25 -0.41 -4.67
C LYS A 190 4.23 0.44 -5.48
N GLY A 191 4.51 1.65 -5.00
CA GLY A 191 5.39 2.59 -5.69
C GLY A 191 4.75 3.15 -6.98
N VAL A 192 4.13 4.31 -6.85
CA VAL A 192 3.54 5.04 -7.96
C VAL A 192 3.81 6.53 -7.78
N ILE A 193 3.98 7.25 -8.88
CA ILE A 193 4.22 8.69 -8.85
C ILE A 193 2.92 9.45 -9.02
N GLY A 194 2.66 10.42 -8.14
CA GLY A 194 1.45 11.23 -8.24
C GLY A 194 1.33 12.27 -7.13
N ASP A 195 0.16 12.88 -7.05
CA ASP A 195 -0.17 13.73 -5.92
C ASP A 195 -0.66 12.89 -4.74
N PRO A 196 -0.22 13.17 -3.51
CA PRO A 196 -0.62 12.47 -2.30
C PRO A 196 -2.13 12.28 -2.11
N VAL A 197 -2.95 13.13 -2.69
CA VAL A 197 -4.43 13.00 -2.62
C VAL A 197 -4.91 11.59 -3.00
N PHE A 198 -4.21 10.91 -3.90
CA PHE A 198 -4.59 9.58 -4.38
C PHE A 198 -4.37 8.46 -3.36
N ASP A 199 -3.43 8.59 -2.42
CA ASP A 199 -3.27 7.61 -1.33
C ASP A 199 -4.44 7.64 -0.34
N LEU A 200 -5.09 8.80 -0.16
CA LEU A 200 -6.24 8.93 0.74
C LEU A 200 -7.51 8.30 0.19
N SER A 201 -7.68 8.26 -1.12
CA SER A 201 -8.86 7.64 -1.73
C SER A 201 -8.97 6.15 -1.37
N ARG A 202 -7.85 5.42 -1.42
CA ARG A 202 -7.81 4.00 -1.03
C ARG A 202 -8.09 3.82 0.46
N PHE A 203 -7.57 4.71 1.31
CA PHE A 203 -7.81 4.67 2.74
C PHE A 203 -9.30 4.92 3.08
N ILE A 204 -9.92 5.89 2.44
CA ILE A 204 -11.35 6.20 2.61
C ILE A 204 -12.23 5.02 2.19
N LEU A 205 -11.96 4.43 1.03
CA LEU A 205 -12.71 3.26 0.55
C LEU A 205 -12.61 2.08 1.51
N ASP A 206 -11.43 1.84 2.07
CA ASP A 206 -11.20 0.73 2.98
C ASP A 206 -11.90 0.92 4.35
N GLU A 207 -12.07 2.15 4.80
CA GLU A 207 -12.81 2.45 6.04
C GLU A 207 -14.27 1.98 5.98
N PHE A 208 -14.87 2.01 4.79
CA PHE A 208 -16.28 1.66 4.55
C PHE A 208 -16.45 0.38 3.73
N ARG A 209 -15.41 -0.47 3.64
CA ARG A 209 -15.37 -1.64 2.75
C ARG A 209 -16.47 -2.67 2.97
N ASP A 210 -16.91 -2.81 4.23
CA ASP A 210 -17.83 -3.89 4.60
C ASP A 210 -19.29 -3.53 4.26
N ASP A 211 -19.62 -2.25 4.18
CA ASP A 211 -20.99 -1.84 3.85
C ASP A 211 -21.15 -0.36 3.44
N LEU A 212 -20.62 0.01 2.29
CA LEU A 212 -20.83 1.35 1.70
C LEU A 212 -22.30 1.70 1.48
N THR A 213 -23.19 0.69 1.40
CA THR A 213 -24.62 0.90 1.11
C THR A 213 -25.46 1.08 2.37
N SER A 214 -24.98 0.62 3.53
CA SER A 214 -25.70 0.72 4.81
C SER A 214 -25.23 1.91 5.66
N GLU A 215 -24.00 2.40 5.46
CA GLU A 215 -23.54 3.57 6.20
C GLU A 215 -24.31 4.83 5.75
N PRO A 216 -24.89 5.58 6.69
CA PRO A 216 -25.50 6.85 6.37
C PRO A 216 -24.50 7.79 5.67
N LYS A 217 -24.94 8.42 4.59
CA LYS A 217 -24.11 9.34 3.79
C LYS A 217 -23.42 10.42 4.65
N GLU A 218 -24.12 10.86 5.68
CA GLU A 218 -23.62 11.85 6.64
C GLU A 218 -22.39 11.36 7.41
N ILE A 219 -22.30 10.05 7.73
CA ILE A 219 -21.14 9.47 8.40
C ILE A 219 -19.92 9.46 7.48
N ILE A 220 -20.12 9.12 6.21
CA ILE A 220 -19.04 9.14 5.21
C ILE A 220 -18.53 10.56 5.03
N ILE A 221 -19.43 11.53 4.87
CA ILE A 221 -19.06 12.94 4.71
C ILE A 221 -18.33 13.47 5.95
N ASP A 222 -18.80 13.17 7.16
CA ASP A 222 -18.15 13.59 8.42
C ASP A 222 -16.74 13.01 8.54
N PHE A 223 -16.58 11.72 8.19
CA PHE A 223 -15.27 11.07 8.18
C PHE A 223 -14.30 11.74 7.20
N VAL A 224 -14.73 11.93 5.95
CA VAL A 224 -13.92 12.54 4.90
C VAL A 224 -13.59 14.01 5.23
N GLN A 225 -14.54 14.75 5.81
CA GLN A 225 -14.30 16.13 6.26
C GLN A 225 -13.21 16.19 7.34
N LYS A 226 -13.31 15.35 8.38
CA LYS A 226 -12.32 15.30 9.46
C LYS A 226 -10.94 14.89 8.97
N LEU A 227 -10.87 13.91 8.06
CA LEU A 227 -9.62 13.48 7.44
C LEU A 227 -9.02 14.62 6.61
N GLY A 228 -9.85 15.25 5.76
CA GLY A 228 -9.46 16.37 4.92
C GLY A 228 -8.90 17.54 5.72
N ASP A 229 -9.59 17.93 6.81
CA ASP A 229 -9.12 18.98 7.73
C ASP A 229 -7.76 18.64 8.35
N GLY A 230 -7.56 17.36 8.70
CA GLY A 230 -6.30 16.88 9.27
C GLY A 230 -5.10 16.93 8.32
N VAL A 231 -5.33 16.82 7.00
CA VAL A 231 -4.29 16.78 5.96
C VAL A 231 -4.26 18.02 5.06
N GLY A 232 -5.22 18.95 5.22
CA GLY A 232 -5.31 20.18 4.42
C GLY A 232 -5.85 19.97 3.00
N ILE A 233 -6.70 18.97 2.78
CA ILE A 233 -7.32 18.67 1.48
C ILE A 233 -8.85 18.84 1.62
N PRO A 234 -9.51 19.65 0.76
CA PRO A 234 -10.96 19.86 0.82
C PRO A 234 -11.76 18.56 0.68
N CYS A 235 -12.81 18.41 1.50
CA CYS A 235 -13.68 17.24 1.52
C CYS A 235 -14.26 16.91 0.14
N GLU A 236 -14.69 17.92 -0.63
CA GLU A 236 -15.24 17.74 -1.98
C GLU A 236 -14.24 17.13 -2.97
N ILE A 237 -12.95 17.30 -2.73
CA ILE A 237 -11.90 16.65 -3.56
C ILE A 237 -11.76 15.18 -3.16
N LEU A 238 -11.66 14.89 -1.88
CA LEU A 238 -11.53 13.51 -1.38
C LEU A 238 -12.75 12.64 -1.72
N LEU A 239 -13.95 13.23 -1.78
CA LEU A 239 -15.17 12.53 -2.21
C LEU A 239 -15.22 12.25 -3.72
N ARG A 240 -14.31 12.84 -4.52
CA ARG A 240 -14.19 12.61 -5.97
C ARG A 240 -13.02 11.72 -6.34
N CYS A 241 -12.06 11.53 -5.44
CA CYS A 241 -10.95 10.61 -5.63
C CYS A 241 -11.38 9.15 -5.41
#